data_923d18959504cc0d5949e644a09d4094
#
_entry.id   923d18959504cc0d5949e644a09d4094
#
_cell.length_a   1.000
_cell.length_b   1.000
_cell.length_c   1.000
_cell.angle_alpha   90.00
_cell.angle_beta   90.00
_cell.angle_gamma   90.00
#
_symmetry.space_group_name_H-M   'P 1'
#
loop_
_entity.id
_entity.type
_entity.pdbx_description
1 polymer ?
#
loop_
_entity_poly.entity_id
_entity_poly.type
_entity_poly.pdbx_seq_one_letter_code
_entity_poly.pdbx_strand_id
1 'polypeptide(L)'
;MRIPSLWRRPSAADAIFMIRMLRVSTINALRAAVLLALFLGTAHAQSQVNRLAPIRLHPANPHYFLFRGKAVALITSGEHYGSVLNPDFDYHRYLAALGADGLNYTRLFGGSYVEVPSKSFGILRNDLAPGPGRYLAPWARSDSPGYAGGGNKFDLDRWDPAFFTRYRDFLGEAAKRGIVVEVTLFSSHYDENQWRLSALNPVNNINNTNSIDWKKLHTLENGNILAYQERYARQLVREANEFDNVIFEIENEPWSDRPVLTDVINPYLRPPGRDIYPNSVDLPDELSMAWQARAAEWIQKEEAPLPNRHLIAQNYCNFRLSVRKLLPGIDVVNFHYAYPEAVTLNYSLDRAISYDETGFLGHDDDAYRRQAWNFMLSGGSVFDSLDYSFTPGHEDGTDLEPNGPGGGSPALRGQLRVLQSFLQSMSLVDLQPDSHTVRHASGVAARVLSNPGQEYAIYLDGNGPSEVMLDLPEGQYSAVWVNTKTGSADKSENFRHSGGNKVLQSPEFQNGIALRLKRSAP
;
A
#
# COMPACT_ATOMS: atom_id res chain seq x y z
N MET A 1 -49.79 61.09 64.56
CA MET A 1 -50.01 60.63 63.16
C MET A 1 -49.84 59.15 63.14
N ARG A 2 -50.92 58.39 62.87
CA ARG A 2 -50.93 56.93 62.85
C ARG A 2 -50.69 56.50 61.42
N ILE A 3 -49.73 55.53 61.15
CA ILE A 3 -49.50 54.88 59.91
C ILE A 3 -50.24 53.52 59.96
N PRO A 4 -51.10 53.16 59.00
CA PRO A 4 -51.78 51.87 59.01
C PRO A 4 -50.86 50.80 58.32
N SER A 5 -50.66 49.69 59.00
CA SER A 5 -50.02 48.49 58.48
C SER A 5 -51.02 47.69 57.68
N LEU A 6 -50.77 47.55 56.36
CA LEU A 6 -51.48 46.62 55.43
C LEU A 6 -50.57 45.50 55.02
N TRP A 7 -50.47 44.45 55.81
CA TRP A 7 -50.01 43.17 55.38
C TRP A 7 -51.19 42.16 55.38
N ARG A 8 -51.77 41.92 54.25
CA ARG A 8 -52.66 40.76 54.07
C ARG A 8 -51.81 39.51 53.92
N ARG A 9 -52.04 38.53 54.79
CA ARG A 9 -51.50 37.18 54.61
C ARG A 9 -52.24 36.52 53.44
N PRO A 10 -51.52 35.86 52.48
CA PRO A 10 -52.18 35.14 51.39
C PRO A 10 -53.06 34.02 51.95
N SER A 11 -54.19 33.77 51.32
CA SER A 11 -55.12 32.71 51.71
C SER A 11 -54.53 31.33 51.33
N ALA A 12 -55.00 30.27 51.99
CA ALA A 12 -54.59 28.87 51.64
C ALA A 12 -54.86 28.53 50.21
N ALA A 13 -55.82 29.18 49.54
CA ALA A 13 -56.09 29.01 48.11
C ALA A 13 -54.99 29.56 47.19
N ASP A 14 -54.41 30.74 47.59
CA ASP A 14 -53.31 31.37 46.84
C ASP A 14 -52.00 30.55 46.92
N ALA A 15 -51.76 29.92 48.08
CA ALA A 15 -50.62 29.08 48.29
C ALA A 15 -50.71 27.75 47.44
N ILE A 16 -51.89 27.17 47.33
CA ILE A 16 -52.15 26.00 46.53
C ILE A 16 -52.03 26.31 45.01
N PHE A 17 -52.48 27.49 44.58
CA PHE A 17 -52.35 27.94 43.21
C PHE A 17 -50.89 28.21 42.84
N MET A 18 -50.10 28.84 43.71
CA MET A 18 -48.65 29.02 43.49
C MET A 18 -47.88 27.69 43.44
N ILE A 19 -48.20 26.73 44.32
CA ILE A 19 -47.56 25.40 44.30
C ILE A 19 -47.92 24.62 43.03
N ARG A 20 -49.17 24.74 42.50
CA ARG A 20 -49.55 24.13 41.21
C ARG A 20 -48.82 24.80 40.03
N MET A 21 -48.71 26.13 40.00
CA MET A 21 -47.97 26.82 38.94
C MET A 21 -46.47 26.46 38.95
N LEU A 22 -45.81 26.36 40.10
CA LEU A 22 -44.43 25.95 40.25
C LEU A 22 -44.20 24.49 39.80
N ARG A 23 -45.14 23.57 40.12
CA ARG A 23 -45.06 22.17 39.66
C ARG A 23 -45.25 22.04 38.14
N VAL A 24 -46.12 22.79 37.50
CA VAL A 24 -46.32 22.79 36.05
C VAL A 24 -45.10 23.38 35.34
N SER A 25 -44.48 24.42 35.88
CA SER A 25 -43.28 25.06 35.35
C SER A 25 -42.05 24.11 35.43
N THR A 26 -41.86 23.39 36.55
CA THR A 26 -40.77 22.44 36.72
C THR A 26 -40.93 21.21 35.84
N ILE A 27 -42.16 20.68 35.65
CA ILE A 27 -42.44 19.55 34.77
C ILE A 27 -42.20 19.92 33.29
N ASN A 28 -42.57 21.13 32.88
CA ASN A 28 -42.32 21.61 31.52
C ASN A 28 -40.83 21.90 31.26
N ALA A 29 -40.08 22.41 32.25
CA ALA A 29 -38.63 22.58 32.18
C ALA A 29 -37.90 21.22 32.09
N LEU A 30 -38.35 20.22 32.88
CA LEU A 30 -37.79 18.86 32.80
C LEU A 30 -38.08 18.19 31.44
N ARG A 31 -39.30 18.37 30.90
CA ARG A 31 -39.66 17.88 29.57
C ARG A 31 -38.83 18.53 28.44
N ALA A 32 -38.62 19.84 28.55
CA ALA A 32 -37.78 20.58 27.62
C ALA A 32 -36.29 20.11 27.67
N ALA A 33 -35.76 19.88 28.90
CA ALA A 33 -34.41 19.37 29.07
C ALA A 33 -34.23 17.93 28.54
N VAL A 34 -35.22 17.05 28.76
CA VAL A 34 -35.22 15.68 28.23
C VAL A 34 -35.35 15.67 26.69
N LEU A 35 -36.20 16.54 26.14
CA LEU A 35 -36.29 16.67 24.68
C LEU A 35 -35.00 17.25 24.06
N LEU A 36 -34.36 18.20 24.73
CA LEU A 36 -33.08 18.76 24.28
C LEU A 36 -31.97 17.72 24.37
N ALA A 37 -31.93 16.90 25.44
CA ALA A 37 -30.98 15.81 25.58
C ALA A 37 -31.20 14.70 24.56
N LEU A 38 -32.46 14.38 24.23
CA LEU A 38 -32.80 13.45 23.15
C LEU A 38 -32.44 14.01 21.77
N PHE A 39 -32.68 15.32 21.53
CA PHE A 39 -32.25 15.96 20.27
C PHE A 39 -30.74 16.06 20.15
N LEU A 40 -30.00 16.34 21.21
CA LEU A 40 -28.55 16.34 21.23
C LEU A 40 -27.99 14.91 21.10
N GLY A 41 -28.63 13.92 21.70
CA GLY A 41 -28.28 12.50 21.54
C GLY A 41 -28.52 11.99 20.13
N THR A 42 -29.63 12.39 19.48
CA THR A 42 -29.90 12.02 18.08
C THR A 42 -29.04 12.80 17.10
N ALA A 43 -28.71 14.06 17.37
CA ALA A 43 -27.75 14.82 16.57
C ALA A 43 -26.33 14.26 16.67
N HIS A 44 -25.90 13.76 17.85
CA HIS A 44 -24.62 13.03 18.00
C HIS A 44 -24.65 11.66 17.31
N ALA A 45 -25.79 10.95 17.31
CA ALA A 45 -25.94 9.67 16.62
C ALA A 45 -26.06 9.86 15.08
N GLN A 46 -26.59 10.97 14.60
CA GLN A 46 -26.72 11.27 13.16
C GLN A 46 -25.44 11.88 12.56
N SER A 47 -24.46 12.30 13.35
CA SER A 47 -23.14 12.74 12.88
C SER A 47 -22.09 11.63 12.85
N GLN A 48 -22.41 10.40 13.17
CA GLN A 48 -21.65 9.25 12.72
C GLN A 48 -21.93 9.09 11.22
N VAL A 49 -21.34 9.97 10.40
CA VAL A 49 -20.99 9.65 9.02
C VAL A 49 -20.49 8.20 9.06
N ASN A 50 -21.07 7.34 8.26
CA ASN A 50 -20.70 5.94 8.12
C ASN A 50 -19.23 5.92 7.66
N ARG A 51 -18.29 6.13 8.58
CA ARG A 51 -16.86 6.09 8.28
C ARG A 51 -16.53 4.65 7.93
N LEU A 52 -16.05 4.46 6.71
CA LEU A 52 -15.56 3.17 6.28
C LEU A 52 -14.37 2.78 7.17
N ALA A 53 -14.34 1.55 7.62
CA ALA A 53 -13.20 1.05 8.39
C ALA A 53 -11.97 0.98 7.48
N PRO A 54 -10.78 1.38 7.97
CA PRO A 54 -9.55 1.24 7.21
C PRO A 54 -9.31 -0.18 6.70
N ILE A 55 -8.60 -0.29 5.59
CA ILE A 55 -8.07 -1.56 5.12
C ILE A 55 -7.31 -2.26 6.25
N ARG A 56 -7.50 -3.56 6.38
CA ARG A 56 -6.85 -4.37 7.41
C ARG A 56 -6.54 -5.77 6.89
N LEU A 57 -5.69 -6.50 7.58
CA LEU A 57 -5.49 -7.92 7.29
C LEU A 57 -6.80 -8.67 7.48
N HIS A 58 -7.09 -9.62 6.60
CA HIS A 58 -8.33 -10.39 6.68
C HIS A 58 -8.29 -11.35 7.89
N PRO A 59 -9.30 -11.36 8.78
CA PRO A 59 -9.22 -12.11 10.04
C PRO A 59 -9.19 -13.63 9.86
N ALA A 60 -9.70 -14.16 8.75
CA ALA A 60 -9.66 -15.59 8.45
C ALA A 60 -8.39 -16.00 7.68
N ASN A 61 -7.73 -15.06 6.99
CA ASN A 61 -6.49 -15.33 6.28
C ASN A 61 -5.66 -14.03 6.18
N PRO A 62 -4.72 -13.78 7.11
CA PRO A 62 -3.98 -12.53 7.21
C PRO A 62 -2.98 -12.31 6.06
N HIS A 63 -2.89 -13.22 5.10
CA HIS A 63 -2.14 -13.03 3.86
C HIS A 63 -2.90 -12.19 2.83
N TYR A 64 -4.16 -11.87 3.07
CA TYR A 64 -4.97 -10.99 2.22
C TYR A 64 -5.58 -9.87 3.04
N PHE A 65 -6.17 -8.90 2.36
CA PHE A 65 -6.76 -7.74 3.02
C PHE A 65 -8.29 -7.86 3.07
N LEU A 66 -8.87 -7.27 4.11
CA LEU A 66 -10.28 -6.95 4.18
C LEU A 66 -10.46 -5.46 3.93
N PHE A 67 -11.02 -5.11 2.77
CA PHE A 67 -11.27 -3.73 2.37
C PHE A 67 -12.74 -3.55 1.98
N ARG A 68 -13.43 -2.65 2.66
CA ARG A 68 -14.86 -2.35 2.42
C ARG A 68 -15.74 -3.60 2.37
N GLY A 69 -15.50 -4.53 3.29
CA GLY A 69 -16.25 -5.77 3.43
C GLY A 69 -15.90 -6.88 2.43
N LYS A 70 -14.88 -6.70 1.61
CA LYS A 70 -14.41 -7.69 0.62
C LYS A 70 -12.99 -8.14 0.94
N ALA A 71 -12.73 -9.43 0.73
CA ALA A 71 -11.36 -9.95 0.67
C ALA A 71 -10.71 -9.49 -0.64
N VAL A 72 -9.53 -8.90 -0.55
CA VAL A 72 -8.81 -8.38 -1.72
C VAL A 72 -7.33 -8.70 -1.65
N ALA A 73 -6.73 -8.93 -2.82
CA ALA A 73 -5.33 -8.77 -3.09
C ALA A 73 -5.11 -7.44 -3.82
N LEU A 74 -3.95 -6.83 -3.68
CA LEU A 74 -3.64 -5.52 -4.26
C LEU A 74 -2.73 -5.71 -5.47
N ILE A 75 -3.14 -5.20 -6.63
CA ILE A 75 -2.41 -5.39 -7.89
C ILE A 75 -2.43 -4.08 -8.67
N THR A 76 -1.25 -3.66 -9.12
CA THR A 76 -1.10 -2.46 -9.95
C THR A 76 0.10 -2.52 -10.88
N SER A 77 0.14 -1.55 -11.78
CA SER A 77 1.29 -1.04 -12.49
C SER A 77 1.18 0.48 -12.40
N GLY A 78 2.00 1.11 -11.55
CA GLY A 78 1.83 2.48 -11.09
C GLY A 78 2.94 3.44 -11.49
N GLU A 79 2.69 4.75 -11.38
CA GLU A 79 3.68 5.80 -11.63
C GLU A 79 4.86 5.72 -10.65
N HIS A 80 5.93 6.49 -10.90
CA HIS A 80 7.15 6.45 -10.10
C HIS A 80 7.06 7.35 -8.84
N TYR A 81 5.96 7.22 -8.07
CA TYR A 81 5.74 7.74 -6.71
C TYR A 81 5.71 9.27 -6.53
N GLY A 82 5.81 10.06 -7.61
CA GLY A 82 5.96 11.52 -7.56
C GLY A 82 4.66 12.33 -7.58
N SER A 83 3.51 11.69 -7.69
CA SER A 83 2.19 12.31 -7.95
C SER A 83 1.87 13.54 -7.10
N VAL A 84 2.19 13.54 -5.82
CA VAL A 84 1.84 14.65 -4.91
C VAL A 84 2.92 15.71 -4.89
N LEU A 85 4.20 15.32 -4.85
CA LEU A 85 5.31 16.26 -4.72
C LEU A 85 5.64 17.00 -6.04
N ASN A 86 5.17 16.49 -7.17
CA ASN A 86 5.34 17.09 -8.48
C ASN A 86 4.03 17.75 -8.96
N PRO A 87 3.90 19.08 -8.88
CA PRO A 87 2.69 19.78 -9.32
C PRO A 87 2.47 19.76 -10.84
N ASP A 88 3.46 19.33 -11.62
CA ASP A 88 3.33 19.18 -13.07
C ASP A 88 2.72 17.84 -13.48
N PHE A 89 2.50 16.93 -12.53
CA PHE A 89 1.82 15.65 -12.72
C PHE A 89 0.34 15.75 -12.33
N ASP A 90 -0.58 15.47 -13.26
CA ASP A 90 -2.02 15.42 -13.03
C ASP A 90 -2.46 14.07 -12.47
N TYR A 91 -2.41 13.93 -11.15
CA TYR A 91 -2.82 12.69 -10.49
C TYR A 91 -4.32 12.37 -10.61
N HIS A 92 -5.18 13.33 -10.89
CA HIS A 92 -6.61 13.04 -11.15
C HIS A 92 -6.74 12.17 -12.41
N ARG A 93 -5.99 12.53 -13.46
CA ARG A 93 -5.94 11.77 -14.71
C ARG A 93 -5.30 10.39 -14.49
N TYR A 94 -4.21 10.33 -13.73
CA TYR A 94 -3.54 9.09 -13.33
C TYR A 94 -4.48 8.12 -12.59
N LEU A 95 -5.11 8.57 -11.49
CA LEU A 95 -6.03 7.74 -10.72
C LEU A 95 -7.28 7.34 -11.50
N ALA A 96 -7.73 8.20 -12.44
CA ALA A 96 -8.83 7.84 -13.35
C ALA A 96 -8.41 6.71 -14.30
N ALA A 97 -7.18 6.73 -14.82
CA ALA A 97 -6.66 5.67 -15.68
C ALA A 97 -6.52 4.35 -14.92
N LEU A 98 -5.91 4.35 -13.72
CA LEU A 98 -5.83 3.14 -12.88
C LEU A 98 -7.21 2.55 -12.58
N GLY A 99 -8.18 3.40 -12.21
CA GLY A 99 -9.54 2.96 -11.93
C GLY A 99 -10.25 2.39 -13.16
N ALA A 100 -10.05 2.98 -14.33
CA ALA A 100 -10.59 2.48 -15.61
C ALA A 100 -9.97 1.15 -16.02
N ASP A 101 -8.68 0.97 -15.76
CA ASP A 101 -7.96 -0.29 -15.97
C ASP A 101 -8.32 -1.36 -14.92
N GLY A 102 -9.07 -0.99 -13.87
CA GLY A 102 -9.55 -1.89 -12.81
C GLY A 102 -8.48 -2.26 -11.80
N LEU A 103 -7.38 -1.51 -11.73
CA LEU A 103 -6.32 -1.68 -10.75
C LEU A 103 -6.73 -1.05 -9.42
N ASN A 104 -6.28 -1.62 -8.30
CA ASN A 104 -6.78 -1.28 -6.97
C ASN A 104 -5.72 -0.84 -5.97
N TYR A 105 -4.52 -0.51 -6.45
CA TYR A 105 -3.40 -0.12 -5.61
C TYR A 105 -2.53 0.92 -6.29
N THR A 106 -1.87 1.76 -5.52
CA THR A 106 -0.77 2.63 -5.94
C THR A 106 0.13 2.95 -4.75
N ARG A 107 1.38 3.27 -5.02
CA ARG A 107 2.36 3.69 -4.01
C ARG A 107 2.64 5.19 -4.17
N LEU A 108 2.95 5.89 -3.08
CA LEU A 108 3.13 7.34 -3.06
C LEU A 108 4.23 7.72 -2.08
N PHE A 109 5.23 8.47 -2.52
CA PHE A 109 6.22 9.03 -1.60
C PHE A 109 5.69 10.28 -0.89
N GLY A 110 5.88 10.31 0.43
CA GLY A 110 5.36 11.34 1.33
C GLY A 110 6.00 12.73 1.20
N GLY A 111 6.94 12.92 0.28
CA GLY A 111 7.51 14.22 -0.07
C GLY A 111 8.75 14.62 0.71
N SER A 112 9.40 13.73 1.47
CA SER A 112 10.70 13.99 2.11
C SER A 112 11.90 13.71 1.21
N TYR A 113 11.68 13.03 0.08
CA TYR A 113 12.67 12.59 -0.88
C TYR A 113 12.30 13.07 -2.29
N VAL A 114 13.30 13.40 -3.08
CA VAL A 114 13.18 13.70 -4.52
C VAL A 114 14.42 13.20 -5.25
N GLU A 115 14.26 12.93 -6.53
CA GLU A 115 15.33 12.45 -7.38
C GLU A 115 15.99 13.56 -8.22
N VAL A 116 17.19 13.26 -8.70
CA VAL A 116 17.95 14.18 -9.57
C VAL A 116 17.44 14.03 -10.99
N PRO A 117 16.92 15.10 -11.62
CA PRO A 117 16.36 15.02 -12.98
C PRO A 117 17.31 14.38 -14.00
N SER A 118 16.81 13.42 -14.77
CA SER A 118 17.51 12.69 -15.84
C SER A 118 18.80 11.96 -15.41
N LYS A 119 19.01 11.75 -14.11
CA LYS A 119 20.20 11.07 -13.57
C LYS A 119 19.86 9.86 -12.68
N SER A 120 18.73 9.92 -11.99
CA SER A 120 18.33 8.83 -11.09
C SER A 120 17.86 7.64 -11.91
N PHE A 121 18.50 6.50 -11.72
CA PHE A 121 18.14 5.19 -12.29
C PHE A 121 17.96 5.15 -13.82
N GLY A 122 18.44 6.16 -14.55
CA GLY A 122 18.27 6.25 -16.01
C GLY A 122 16.87 6.67 -16.46
N ILE A 123 16.03 7.16 -15.55
CA ILE A 123 14.67 7.63 -15.84
C ILE A 123 14.73 9.04 -16.42
N LEU A 124 14.20 9.23 -17.63
CA LEU A 124 14.32 10.50 -18.39
C LEU A 124 13.20 11.48 -18.03
N ARG A 125 11.96 11.03 -18.04
CA ARG A 125 10.75 11.80 -17.66
C ARG A 125 10.26 11.25 -16.31
N ASN A 126 10.85 11.79 -15.25
CA ASN A 126 10.74 11.28 -13.90
C ASN A 126 9.82 12.20 -13.09
N ASP A 127 8.65 11.73 -12.70
CA ASP A 127 7.69 12.47 -11.90
C ASP A 127 8.18 12.67 -10.45
N LEU A 128 9.05 11.79 -9.93
CA LEU A 128 9.72 11.95 -8.64
C LEU A 128 10.88 12.96 -8.69
N ALA A 129 11.17 13.54 -9.86
CA ALA A 129 12.20 14.56 -10.09
C ALA A 129 11.60 15.85 -10.69
N PRO A 130 10.80 16.62 -9.93
CA PRO A 130 10.17 17.82 -10.42
C PRO A 130 11.19 18.85 -10.93
N GLY A 131 10.80 19.64 -11.93
CA GLY A 131 11.65 20.67 -12.51
C GLY A 131 12.15 21.71 -11.49
N PRO A 132 13.14 22.54 -11.85
CA PRO A 132 13.71 23.54 -10.95
C PRO A 132 12.67 24.45 -10.32
N GLY A 133 12.64 24.53 -9.00
CA GLY A 133 11.68 25.33 -8.23
C GLY A 133 10.26 24.73 -8.16
N ARG A 134 10.03 23.57 -8.75
CA ARG A 134 8.70 22.92 -8.81
C ARG A 134 8.48 21.91 -7.69
N TYR A 135 9.51 21.53 -6.95
CA TYR A 135 9.36 20.59 -5.83
C TYR A 135 8.41 21.14 -4.76
N LEU A 136 7.26 20.50 -4.60
CA LEU A 136 6.27 20.75 -3.57
C LEU A 136 6.56 19.81 -2.39
N ALA A 137 7.18 20.34 -1.34
CA ALA A 137 7.54 19.61 -0.15
C ALA A 137 6.49 19.80 0.96
N PRO A 138 6.45 18.91 1.98
CA PRO A 138 5.60 19.11 3.16
C PRO A 138 5.90 20.40 3.94
N TRP A 139 7.11 20.91 3.84
CA TRP A 139 7.58 22.12 4.52
C TRP A 139 7.46 23.36 3.62
N ALA A 140 7.00 24.45 4.22
CA ALA A 140 6.85 25.71 3.52
C ALA A 140 8.20 26.31 3.11
N ARG A 141 8.21 27.05 2.01
CA ARG A 141 9.36 27.86 1.60
C ARG A 141 9.51 29.07 2.55
N SER A 142 10.76 29.40 2.87
CA SER A 142 11.13 30.65 3.54
C SER A 142 11.36 31.78 2.53
N ASP A 143 11.69 32.98 3.03
CA ASP A 143 12.09 34.11 2.18
C ASP A 143 13.58 34.07 1.81
N SER A 144 14.36 33.10 2.32
CA SER A 144 15.80 32.98 2.07
C SER A 144 16.06 32.16 0.78
N PRO A 145 16.73 32.73 -0.24
CA PRO A 145 17.07 32.00 -1.46
C PRO A 145 18.16 30.95 -1.20
N GLY A 146 18.31 30.01 -2.14
CA GLY A 146 19.45 29.09 -2.17
C GLY A 146 19.12 27.62 -1.85
N TYR A 147 17.89 27.16 -2.11
CA TYR A 147 17.62 25.73 -2.21
C TYR A 147 18.36 25.11 -3.40
N ALA A 148 19.00 23.96 -3.19
CA ALA A 148 19.84 23.30 -4.21
C ALA A 148 19.08 22.90 -5.48
N GLY A 149 17.78 22.61 -5.38
CA GLY A 149 16.87 22.32 -6.51
C GLY A 149 16.17 23.56 -7.09
N GLY A 150 16.58 24.76 -6.69
CA GLY A 150 16.02 26.03 -7.16
C GLY A 150 14.95 26.63 -6.25
N GLY A 151 14.94 27.97 -6.18
CA GLY A 151 14.04 28.73 -5.33
C GLY A 151 14.57 28.95 -3.91
N ASN A 152 13.65 29.22 -2.97
CA ASN A 152 13.95 29.53 -1.58
C ASN A 152 14.17 28.26 -0.76
N LYS A 153 14.94 28.39 0.33
CA LYS A 153 15.14 27.34 1.34
C LYS A 153 13.83 27.03 2.08
N PHE A 154 13.78 25.87 2.70
CA PHE A 154 12.63 25.45 3.50
C PHE A 154 12.69 26.01 4.92
N ASP A 155 11.50 26.22 5.51
CA ASP A 155 11.31 26.43 6.93
C ASP A 155 10.64 25.15 7.49
N LEU A 156 11.44 24.32 8.15
CA LEU A 156 10.99 23.02 8.69
C LEU A 156 10.03 23.16 9.89
N ASP A 157 9.85 24.36 10.42
CA ASP A 157 8.89 24.63 11.48
C ASP A 157 7.50 25.02 10.95
N ARG A 158 7.36 25.18 9.64
CA ARG A 158 6.09 25.51 8.97
C ARG A 158 5.72 24.49 7.91
N TRP A 159 4.49 24.02 7.97
CA TRP A 159 3.92 23.16 6.94
C TRP A 159 3.49 23.95 5.71
N ASP A 160 3.62 23.34 4.53
CA ASP A 160 3.07 23.90 3.29
C ASP A 160 1.62 23.44 3.11
N PRO A 161 0.61 24.34 3.22
CA PRO A 161 -0.78 23.96 3.06
C PRO A 161 -1.13 23.47 1.66
N ALA A 162 -0.39 23.87 0.63
CA ALA A 162 -0.62 23.40 -0.73
C ALA A 162 -0.26 21.91 -0.87
N PHE A 163 0.85 21.48 -0.24
CA PHE A 163 1.22 20.07 -0.18
C PHE A 163 0.12 19.23 0.48
N PHE A 164 -0.31 19.61 1.69
CA PHE A 164 -1.30 18.82 2.42
C PHE A 164 -2.69 18.86 1.79
N THR A 165 -3.06 19.94 1.11
CA THR A 165 -4.28 19.98 0.30
C THR A 165 -4.22 18.96 -0.83
N ARG A 166 -3.10 18.92 -1.57
CA ARG A 166 -2.88 17.97 -2.65
C ARG A 166 -2.78 16.53 -2.16
N TYR A 167 -2.12 16.31 -1.02
CA TYR A 167 -2.01 14.99 -0.37
C TYR A 167 -3.37 14.40 0.02
N ARG A 168 -4.20 15.18 0.73
CA ARG A 168 -5.56 14.73 1.09
C ARG A 168 -6.44 14.51 -0.13
N ASP A 169 -6.35 15.40 -1.12
CA ASP A 169 -7.14 15.25 -2.34
C ASP A 169 -6.74 13.99 -3.12
N PHE A 170 -5.44 13.68 -3.22
CA PHE A 170 -4.96 12.43 -3.83
C PHE A 170 -5.54 11.21 -3.11
N LEU A 171 -5.47 11.16 -1.77
CA LEU A 171 -6.01 10.04 -0.99
C LEU A 171 -7.53 9.91 -1.18
N GLY A 172 -8.25 11.04 -1.18
CA GLY A 172 -9.69 11.08 -1.41
C GLY A 172 -10.10 10.63 -2.81
N GLU A 173 -9.36 11.06 -3.84
CA GLU A 173 -9.62 10.65 -5.23
C GLU A 173 -9.33 9.16 -5.45
N ALA A 174 -8.28 8.62 -4.84
CA ALA A 174 -7.99 7.19 -4.81
C ALA A 174 -9.11 6.42 -4.08
N ALA A 175 -9.54 6.90 -2.91
CA ALA A 175 -10.63 6.29 -2.13
C ALA A 175 -11.94 6.19 -2.92
N LYS A 176 -12.32 7.24 -3.68
CA LYS A 176 -13.53 7.25 -4.54
C LYS A 176 -13.50 6.14 -5.59
N ARG A 177 -12.31 5.75 -6.04
CA ARG A 177 -12.10 4.70 -7.06
C ARG A 177 -11.83 3.32 -6.47
N GLY A 178 -11.78 3.19 -5.13
CA GLY A 178 -11.45 1.93 -4.47
C GLY A 178 -9.98 1.55 -4.59
N ILE A 179 -9.11 2.52 -4.82
CA ILE A 179 -7.66 2.35 -4.91
C ILE A 179 -7.05 2.54 -3.53
N VAL A 180 -6.30 1.55 -3.07
CA VAL A 180 -5.49 1.61 -1.84
C VAL A 180 -4.19 2.33 -2.14
N VAL A 181 -3.79 3.24 -1.25
CA VAL A 181 -2.55 4.00 -1.37
C VAL A 181 -1.58 3.55 -0.29
N GLU A 182 -0.42 3.04 -0.68
CA GLU A 182 0.70 2.84 0.23
C GLU A 182 1.55 4.10 0.28
N VAL A 183 1.50 4.79 1.41
CA VAL A 183 2.24 6.03 1.64
C VAL A 183 3.60 5.72 2.23
N THR A 184 4.64 5.83 1.42
CA THR A 184 6.03 5.67 1.83
C THR A 184 6.50 6.95 2.51
N LEU A 185 6.70 6.90 3.83
CA LEU A 185 7.06 8.07 4.62
C LEU A 185 8.47 8.57 4.30
N PHE A 186 9.42 7.67 4.16
CA PHE A 186 10.83 7.98 3.91
C PHE A 186 11.38 7.12 2.78
N SER A 187 12.52 7.52 2.23
CA SER A 187 13.30 6.74 1.28
C SER A 187 14.79 6.90 1.55
N SER A 188 15.54 5.83 1.40
CA SER A 188 17.00 5.92 1.36
C SER A 188 17.47 6.96 0.35
N HIS A 189 18.56 7.64 0.67
CA HIS A 189 19.28 8.50 -0.27
C HIS A 189 20.43 7.68 -0.86
N TYR A 190 20.35 7.30 -2.10
CA TYR A 190 21.30 6.38 -2.73
C TYR A 190 22.70 6.98 -2.94
N ASP A 191 22.77 8.32 -2.95
CA ASP A 191 24.03 9.05 -3.06
C ASP A 191 23.95 10.47 -2.46
N GLU A 192 25.10 11.14 -2.43
CA GLU A 192 25.25 12.53 -1.95
C GLU A 192 24.44 13.55 -2.79
N ASN A 193 24.21 13.28 -4.10
CA ASN A 193 23.48 14.22 -4.96
C ASN A 193 22.00 14.27 -4.58
N GLN A 194 21.42 13.12 -4.19
CA GLN A 194 20.03 13.07 -3.72
C GLN A 194 19.91 13.69 -2.32
N TRP A 195 20.85 13.37 -1.40
CA TRP A 195 20.92 14.04 -0.10
C TRP A 195 21.01 15.57 -0.23
N ARG A 196 21.76 16.06 -1.23
CA ARG A 196 21.88 17.49 -1.50
C ARG A 196 20.55 18.15 -1.84
N LEU A 197 19.54 17.42 -2.35
CA LEU A 197 18.20 17.94 -2.66
C LEU A 197 17.23 17.82 -1.47
N SER A 198 17.54 17.05 -0.44
CA SER A 198 16.65 16.89 0.71
C SER A 198 16.40 18.22 1.43
N ALA A 199 15.14 18.49 1.80
CA ALA A 199 14.79 19.63 2.64
C ALA A 199 15.46 19.56 4.03
N LEU A 200 15.75 18.36 4.51
CA LEU A 200 16.41 18.11 5.80
C LEU A 200 17.92 18.40 5.77
N ASN A 201 18.53 18.54 4.59
CA ASN A 201 19.94 18.93 4.46
C ASN A 201 20.10 20.39 4.92
N PRO A 202 21.11 20.71 5.80
CA PRO A 202 21.28 22.04 6.38
C PRO A 202 21.48 23.17 5.35
N VAL A 203 21.97 22.84 4.15
CA VAL A 203 22.10 23.86 3.08
C VAL A 203 20.76 24.30 2.52
N ASN A 204 19.70 23.51 2.69
CA ASN A 204 18.39 23.69 2.08
C ASN A 204 17.31 24.22 3.03
N ASN A 205 17.61 24.39 4.32
CA ASN A 205 16.65 24.90 5.30
C ASN A 205 17.23 26.08 6.09
N ILE A 206 16.35 26.80 6.79
CA ILE A 206 16.73 27.91 7.68
C ILE A 206 16.83 27.49 9.16
N ASN A 207 16.61 26.21 9.46
CA ASN A 207 16.44 25.68 10.82
C ASN A 207 17.71 25.12 11.42
N ASN A 208 18.85 25.27 10.72
CA ASN A 208 20.17 24.82 11.19
C ASN A 208 20.17 23.33 11.59
N THR A 209 19.63 22.47 10.70
CA THR A 209 19.74 21.02 10.89
C THR A 209 21.21 20.59 10.93
N ASN A 210 21.49 19.49 11.64
CA ASN A 210 22.85 18.99 11.75
C ASN A 210 23.44 18.62 10.37
N SER A 211 24.70 18.99 10.15
CA SER A 211 25.46 18.44 9.03
C SER A 211 25.88 17.02 9.37
N ILE A 212 25.42 16.08 8.61
CA ILE A 212 25.68 14.63 8.80
C ILE A 212 26.14 14.01 7.48
N ASP A 213 26.80 12.87 7.56
CA ASP A 213 26.90 11.93 6.45
C ASP A 213 25.49 11.44 6.10
N TRP A 214 25.11 11.47 4.82
CA TRP A 214 23.77 11.08 4.36
C TRP A 214 23.39 9.66 4.80
N LYS A 215 24.38 8.76 4.95
CA LYS A 215 24.20 7.39 5.47
C LYS A 215 23.74 7.33 6.92
N LYS A 216 23.79 8.44 7.66
CA LYS A 216 23.26 8.55 9.02
C LYS A 216 21.84 9.09 9.08
N LEU A 217 21.25 9.48 7.95
CA LEU A 217 19.95 10.14 7.92
C LEU A 217 18.87 9.28 8.60
N HIS A 218 18.83 7.99 8.29
CA HIS A 218 17.88 7.04 8.86
C HIS A 218 18.52 6.20 9.97
N THR A 219 19.11 6.92 10.93
CA THR A 219 19.62 6.36 12.20
C THR A 219 19.18 7.25 13.37
N LEU A 220 19.24 6.73 14.59
CA LEU A 220 18.98 7.53 15.80
C LEU A 220 20.11 8.52 16.13
N GLU A 221 21.20 8.53 15.34
CA GLU A 221 22.37 9.38 15.53
C GLU A 221 22.42 10.57 14.55
N ASN A 222 21.30 10.98 13.98
CA ASN A 222 21.24 12.06 13.00
C ASN A 222 21.05 13.47 13.60
N GLY A 223 21.27 13.61 14.91
CA GLY A 223 21.20 14.88 15.61
C GLY A 223 19.76 15.44 15.71
N ASN A 224 19.61 16.75 15.45
CA ASN A 224 18.30 17.41 15.53
C ASN A 224 17.37 17.05 14.34
N ILE A 225 17.86 16.39 13.30
CA ILE A 225 17.05 15.93 12.17
C ILE A 225 15.99 14.94 12.63
N LEU A 226 16.30 14.10 13.63
CA LEU A 226 15.35 13.10 14.16
C LEU A 226 14.02 13.72 14.61
N ALA A 227 14.07 14.89 15.25
CA ALA A 227 12.86 15.59 15.69
C ALA A 227 12.00 16.09 14.51
N TYR A 228 12.64 16.52 13.42
CA TYR A 228 11.93 16.93 12.20
C TYR A 228 11.34 15.73 11.47
N GLN A 229 12.02 14.58 11.45
CA GLN A 229 11.49 13.33 10.90
C GLN A 229 10.26 12.85 11.68
N GLU A 230 10.31 12.87 13.02
CA GLU A 230 9.15 12.51 13.86
C GLU A 230 7.96 13.43 13.58
N ARG A 231 8.17 14.75 13.58
CA ARG A 231 7.10 15.73 13.31
C ARG A 231 6.48 15.51 11.93
N TYR A 232 7.31 15.26 10.93
CA TYR A 232 6.89 15.00 9.55
C TYR A 232 6.04 13.72 9.45
N ALA A 233 6.54 12.60 9.97
CA ALA A 233 5.81 11.33 9.94
C ALA A 233 4.44 11.46 10.64
N ARG A 234 4.42 12.05 11.84
CA ARG A 234 3.18 12.31 12.59
C ARG A 234 2.19 13.20 11.83
N GLN A 235 2.68 14.23 11.12
CA GLN A 235 1.80 15.09 10.35
C GLN A 235 1.16 14.36 9.18
N LEU A 236 1.92 13.58 8.40
CA LEU A 236 1.36 12.77 7.31
C LEU A 236 0.31 11.77 7.81
N VAL A 237 0.61 11.07 8.92
CA VAL A 237 -0.31 10.12 9.55
C VAL A 237 -1.60 10.82 10.00
N ARG A 238 -1.49 12.00 10.61
CA ARG A 238 -2.66 12.78 11.06
C ARG A 238 -3.54 13.21 9.91
N GLU A 239 -2.94 13.71 8.81
CA GLU A 239 -3.66 14.17 7.62
C GLU A 239 -4.33 13.02 6.86
N ALA A 240 -3.75 11.81 6.92
CA ALA A 240 -4.30 10.62 6.27
C ALA A 240 -5.34 9.88 7.13
N ASN A 241 -5.48 10.18 8.44
CA ASN A 241 -6.24 9.33 9.35
C ASN A 241 -7.75 9.23 9.08
N GLU A 242 -8.31 10.15 8.28
CA GLU A 242 -9.72 10.06 7.89
C GLU A 242 -10.02 9.07 6.75
N PHE A 243 -8.99 8.62 6.01
CA PHE A 243 -9.14 7.79 4.82
C PHE A 243 -9.08 6.30 5.17
N ASP A 244 -9.92 5.50 4.50
CA ASP A 244 -10.02 4.05 4.73
C ASP A 244 -9.07 3.23 3.85
N ASN A 245 -8.41 3.86 2.90
CA ASN A 245 -7.63 3.25 1.82
C ASN A 245 -6.12 3.47 1.93
N VAL A 246 -5.58 3.62 3.15
CA VAL A 246 -4.15 3.93 3.35
C VAL A 246 -3.43 2.78 4.04
N ILE A 247 -2.21 2.52 3.60
CA ILE A 247 -1.17 1.73 4.28
C ILE A 247 0.04 2.65 4.45
N PHE A 248 0.72 2.65 5.59
CA PHE A 248 1.96 3.41 5.78
C PHE A 248 3.16 2.51 5.63
N GLU A 249 4.02 2.82 4.67
CA GLU A 249 5.35 2.23 4.57
C GLU A 249 6.37 3.11 5.30
N ILE A 250 7.25 2.50 6.09
CA ILE A 250 8.22 3.23 6.90
C ILE A 250 9.27 3.89 6.01
N GLU A 251 9.95 3.10 5.19
CA GLU A 251 11.10 3.54 4.38
C GLU A 251 11.27 2.66 3.15
N ASN A 252 11.42 3.29 2.00
CA ASN A 252 11.81 2.64 0.76
C ASN A 252 13.29 2.24 0.81
N GLU A 253 13.59 0.97 0.51
CA GLU A 253 14.93 0.40 0.36
C GLU A 253 15.94 0.75 1.48
N PRO A 254 15.61 0.50 2.76
CA PRO A 254 16.44 0.89 3.90
C PRO A 254 17.85 0.26 3.90
N TRP A 255 18.08 -0.73 3.06
CA TRP A 255 19.39 -1.35 2.86
C TRP A 255 20.32 -0.53 1.95
N SER A 256 19.82 0.44 1.18
CA SER A 256 20.62 1.16 0.19
C SER A 256 21.61 2.14 0.81
N ASP A 257 21.29 2.70 1.98
CA ASP A 257 22.18 3.60 2.73
C ASP A 257 23.29 2.85 3.45
N ARG A 258 22.93 1.71 4.06
CA ARG A 258 23.77 0.97 5.01
C ARG A 258 23.59 -0.54 4.82
N PRO A 259 24.05 -1.08 3.69
CA PRO A 259 23.81 -2.48 3.36
C PRO A 259 24.63 -3.44 4.21
N VAL A 260 23.97 -4.51 4.67
CA VAL A 260 24.61 -5.71 5.20
C VAL A 260 24.38 -6.85 4.23
N LEU A 261 25.43 -7.20 3.50
CA LEU A 261 25.34 -8.26 2.50
C LEU A 261 25.11 -9.63 3.14
N THR A 262 24.14 -10.35 2.66
CA THR A 262 23.76 -11.68 3.14
C THR A 262 23.66 -12.68 2.00
N ASP A 263 24.40 -13.78 2.10
CA ASP A 263 24.42 -14.89 1.11
C ASP A 263 23.20 -15.77 1.31
N VAL A 264 22.25 -15.75 0.42
CA VAL A 264 20.99 -16.45 0.63
C VAL A 264 20.41 -17.15 -0.59
N ILE A 265 20.81 -16.72 -1.81
CA ILE A 265 20.25 -17.30 -3.04
C ILE A 265 21.03 -18.54 -3.43
N ASN A 266 22.36 -18.43 -3.44
CA ASN A 266 23.25 -19.57 -3.67
C ASN A 266 24.50 -19.45 -2.78
N PRO A 267 24.52 -20.10 -1.60
CA PRO A 267 25.65 -19.99 -0.68
C PRO A 267 26.95 -20.63 -1.20
N TYR A 268 26.89 -21.39 -2.29
CA TYR A 268 28.06 -22.03 -2.91
C TYR A 268 28.71 -21.15 -3.98
N LEU A 269 28.01 -20.14 -4.49
CA LEU A 269 28.55 -19.17 -5.42
C LEU A 269 28.91 -17.88 -4.67
N ARG A 270 30.20 -17.63 -4.49
CA ARG A 270 30.74 -16.41 -3.89
C ARG A 270 31.63 -15.71 -4.90
N PRO A 271 31.05 -15.00 -5.88
CA PRO A 271 31.87 -14.22 -6.80
C PRO A 271 32.60 -13.11 -6.03
N PRO A 272 33.82 -12.75 -6.38
CA PRO A 272 34.52 -11.62 -5.81
C PRO A 272 33.86 -10.30 -6.24
N GLY A 273 33.66 -9.37 -5.31
CA GLY A 273 33.16 -8.01 -5.56
C GLY A 273 31.64 -7.85 -5.38
N ARG A 274 31.14 -6.67 -5.80
CA ARG A 274 29.73 -6.30 -5.63
C ARG A 274 28.78 -6.94 -6.66
N ASP A 275 29.30 -7.54 -7.70
CA ASP A 275 28.50 -8.20 -8.76
C ASP A 275 28.02 -9.58 -8.32
N ILE A 276 27.49 -9.65 -7.11
CA ILE A 276 27.00 -10.89 -6.48
C ILE A 276 25.51 -11.11 -6.65
N TYR A 277 24.77 -10.11 -7.15
CA TYR A 277 23.38 -10.30 -7.52
C TYR A 277 23.28 -11.27 -8.72
N PRO A 278 22.34 -12.22 -8.67
CA PRO A 278 21.27 -12.43 -7.68
C PRO A 278 21.63 -13.41 -6.55
N ASN A 279 22.90 -13.64 -6.23
CA ASN A 279 23.33 -14.66 -5.26
C ASN A 279 23.23 -14.21 -3.81
N SER A 280 23.13 -12.91 -3.57
CA SER A 280 23.03 -12.31 -2.24
C SER A 280 21.94 -11.24 -2.22
N VAL A 281 21.56 -10.84 -1.01
CA VAL A 281 20.68 -9.71 -0.76
C VAL A 281 21.37 -8.73 0.19
N ASP A 282 21.02 -7.45 0.07
CA ASP A 282 21.35 -6.44 1.05
C ASP A 282 20.22 -6.33 2.08
N LEU A 283 20.59 -6.26 3.36
CA LEU A 283 19.71 -5.96 4.46
C LEU A 283 20.08 -4.62 5.09
N PRO A 284 19.15 -3.89 5.70
CA PRO A 284 19.48 -2.74 6.53
C PRO A 284 20.28 -3.20 7.76
N ASP A 285 21.25 -2.39 8.19
CA ASP A 285 22.02 -2.67 9.40
C ASP A 285 21.21 -2.43 10.69
N GLU A 286 21.80 -2.73 11.85
CA GLU A 286 21.13 -2.59 13.14
C GLU A 286 20.76 -1.12 13.46
N LEU A 287 21.50 -0.13 12.97
CA LEU A 287 21.20 1.28 13.21
C LEU A 287 19.97 1.73 12.41
N SER A 288 19.88 1.31 11.14
CA SER A 288 18.69 1.51 10.33
C SER A 288 17.48 0.79 10.93
N MET A 289 17.64 -0.48 11.34
CA MET A 289 16.55 -1.23 11.97
C MET A 289 16.05 -0.59 13.27
N ALA A 290 16.94 -0.02 14.09
CA ALA A 290 16.56 0.71 15.30
C ALA A 290 15.78 1.99 14.99
N TRP A 291 16.15 2.69 13.92
CA TRP A 291 15.43 3.88 13.45
C TRP A 291 14.04 3.53 12.87
N GLN A 292 13.96 2.48 12.04
CA GLN A 292 12.69 2.00 11.51
C GLN A 292 11.71 1.58 12.64
N ALA A 293 12.21 0.90 13.68
CA ALA A 293 11.42 0.59 14.86
C ALA A 293 10.86 1.86 15.54
N ARG A 294 11.67 2.91 15.64
CA ARG A 294 11.26 4.20 16.17
C ARG A 294 10.22 4.88 15.25
N ALA A 295 10.38 4.80 13.93
CA ALA A 295 9.43 5.36 12.97
C ALA A 295 8.07 4.64 13.04
N ALA A 296 8.05 3.31 13.17
CA ALA A 296 6.83 2.56 13.43
C ALA A 296 6.13 3.01 14.73
N GLU A 297 6.89 3.29 15.80
CA GLU A 297 6.34 3.85 17.03
C GLU A 297 5.72 5.25 16.82
N TRP A 298 6.28 6.10 15.97
CA TRP A 298 5.71 7.42 15.68
C TRP A 298 4.32 7.28 15.05
N ILE A 299 4.15 6.38 14.10
CA ILE A 299 2.84 6.09 13.47
C ILE A 299 1.85 5.63 14.53
N GLN A 300 2.20 4.58 15.29
CA GLN A 300 1.31 3.99 16.31
C GLN A 300 0.91 5.00 17.40
N LYS A 301 1.87 5.80 17.88
CA LYS A 301 1.62 6.84 18.91
C LYS A 301 0.76 7.98 18.38
N GLU A 302 0.96 8.37 17.11
CA GLU A 302 0.12 9.42 16.51
C GLU A 302 -1.31 8.94 16.36
N GLU A 303 -1.52 7.72 15.88
CA GLU A 303 -2.86 7.19 15.72
C GLU A 303 -3.56 6.81 17.03
N ALA A 304 -2.81 6.61 18.13
CA ALA A 304 -3.39 6.17 19.40
C ALA A 304 -4.60 6.99 19.91
N PRO A 305 -4.64 8.33 19.81
CA PRO A 305 -5.81 9.15 20.11
C PRO A 305 -6.79 9.32 18.93
N LEU A 306 -6.43 8.91 17.71
CA LEU A 306 -7.20 9.14 16.49
C LEU A 306 -8.22 8.02 16.24
N PRO A 307 -9.24 8.24 15.39
CA PRO A 307 -10.30 7.25 15.17
C PRO A 307 -9.84 5.95 14.49
N ASN A 308 -8.89 6.07 13.56
CA ASN A 308 -8.48 4.97 12.70
C ASN A 308 -7.10 4.44 13.06
N ARG A 309 -6.86 3.18 12.71
CA ARG A 309 -5.56 2.49 12.76
C ARG A 309 -5.30 1.93 11.39
N HIS A 310 -4.17 2.30 10.81
CA HIS A 310 -3.75 1.84 9.50
C HIS A 310 -2.69 0.75 9.62
N LEU A 311 -2.58 -0.05 8.57
CA LEU A 311 -1.52 -1.05 8.44
C LEU A 311 -0.17 -0.35 8.27
N ILE A 312 0.87 -0.99 8.80
CA ILE A 312 2.26 -0.54 8.66
C ILE A 312 3.03 -1.56 7.84
N ALA A 313 3.64 -1.10 6.76
CA ALA A 313 4.50 -1.87 5.88
C ALA A 313 5.98 -1.59 6.18
N GLN A 314 6.81 -2.61 6.03
CA GLN A 314 8.26 -2.53 6.13
C GLN A 314 8.90 -3.13 4.88
N ASN A 315 9.75 -2.37 4.22
CA ASN A 315 10.68 -2.89 3.21
C ASN A 315 11.74 -3.74 3.91
N TYR A 316 11.86 -5.01 3.48
CA TYR A 316 12.74 -5.96 4.16
C TYR A 316 14.03 -6.25 3.39
N CYS A 317 13.93 -6.62 2.12
CA CYS A 317 15.08 -6.78 1.23
C CYS A 317 14.65 -6.98 -0.22
N ASN A 318 15.64 -6.98 -1.13
CA ASN A 318 15.45 -7.44 -2.50
C ASN A 318 15.31 -8.97 -2.57
N PHE A 319 14.66 -9.49 -3.60
CA PHE A 319 14.57 -10.88 -4.05
C PHE A 319 13.84 -11.80 -3.09
N ARG A 320 14.51 -12.43 -2.15
CA ARG A 320 13.95 -13.40 -1.21
C ARG A 320 14.86 -13.60 0.00
N LEU A 321 14.25 -13.63 1.17
CA LEU A 321 14.92 -14.00 2.41
C LEU A 321 13.88 -14.46 3.43
N SER A 322 14.25 -15.40 4.30
CA SER A 322 13.44 -15.70 5.48
C SER A 322 13.59 -14.59 6.52
N VAL A 323 12.49 -13.94 6.86
CA VAL A 323 12.45 -12.88 7.88
C VAL A 323 12.62 -13.51 9.25
N ARG A 324 13.77 -13.30 9.88
CA ARG A 324 14.09 -13.86 11.19
C ARG A 324 13.55 -13.03 12.34
N LYS A 325 13.44 -11.72 12.13
CA LYS A 325 13.00 -10.77 13.14
C LYS A 325 12.18 -9.67 12.47
N LEU A 326 10.87 -9.76 12.63
CA LEU A 326 9.95 -8.70 12.22
C LEU A 326 9.88 -7.65 13.33
N LEU A 327 9.84 -6.36 12.94
CA LEU A 327 9.61 -5.29 13.90
C LEU A 327 8.19 -5.37 14.48
N PRO A 328 8.00 -4.96 15.76
CA PRO A 328 6.67 -4.93 16.35
C PRO A 328 5.73 -3.99 15.59
N GLY A 329 4.51 -4.45 15.36
CA GLY A 329 3.45 -3.65 14.71
C GLY A 329 3.54 -3.58 13.19
N ILE A 330 4.39 -4.39 12.56
CA ILE A 330 4.41 -4.54 11.10
C ILE A 330 3.34 -5.54 10.67
N ASP A 331 2.56 -5.14 9.69
CA ASP A 331 1.45 -5.90 9.11
C ASP A 331 1.74 -6.39 7.70
N VAL A 332 2.54 -5.65 6.94
CA VAL A 332 2.91 -5.94 5.55
C VAL A 332 4.43 -6.00 5.44
N VAL A 333 4.95 -7.05 4.82
CA VAL A 333 6.38 -7.25 4.60
C VAL A 333 6.68 -7.11 3.11
N ASN A 334 7.34 -6.02 2.76
CA ASN A 334 7.63 -5.66 1.38
C ASN A 334 8.98 -6.24 0.92
N PHE A 335 8.98 -6.78 -0.29
CA PHE A 335 10.16 -7.26 -1.01
C PHE A 335 10.21 -6.59 -2.38
N HIS A 336 11.36 -6.04 -2.76
CA HIS A 336 11.58 -5.53 -4.10
C HIS A 336 12.16 -6.63 -5.01
N TYR A 337 11.86 -6.58 -6.30
CA TYR A 337 12.36 -7.53 -7.32
C TYR A 337 12.19 -8.99 -6.88
N ALA A 338 11.05 -9.29 -6.25
CA ALA A 338 10.86 -10.49 -5.45
C ALA A 338 10.78 -11.77 -6.28
N TYR A 339 11.40 -12.83 -5.76
CA TYR A 339 11.12 -14.19 -6.20
C TYR A 339 9.88 -14.75 -5.47
N PRO A 340 9.14 -15.67 -6.09
CA PRO A 340 7.99 -16.34 -5.44
C PRO A 340 8.32 -16.98 -4.10
N GLU A 341 9.57 -17.39 -3.90
CA GLU A 341 10.06 -17.96 -2.65
C GLU A 341 10.07 -16.97 -1.48
N ALA A 342 10.02 -15.66 -1.72
CA ALA A 342 9.80 -14.67 -0.67
C ALA A 342 8.48 -14.96 0.08
N VAL A 343 7.44 -15.40 -0.63
CA VAL A 343 6.17 -15.81 -0.04
C VAL A 343 6.34 -17.10 0.77
N THR A 344 6.85 -18.16 0.15
CA THR A 344 6.90 -19.49 0.80
C THR A 344 7.83 -19.54 2.01
N LEU A 345 8.91 -18.77 2.00
CA LEU A 345 9.82 -18.64 3.13
C LEU A 345 9.22 -17.89 4.33
N ASN A 346 8.20 -17.06 4.10
CA ASN A 346 7.63 -16.15 5.09
C ASN A 346 6.14 -16.35 5.35
N TYR A 347 5.51 -17.35 4.74
CA TYR A 347 4.08 -17.58 4.87
C TYR A 347 3.65 -17.82 6.33
N SER A 348 4.50 -18.45 7.14
CA SER A 348 4.23 -18.69 8.58
C SER A 348 4.26 -17.43 9.46
N LEU A 349 4.55 -16.27 8.93
CA LEU A 349 4.50 -15.01 9.69
C LEU A 349 3.06 -14.53 9.94
N ASP A 350 2.06 -15.10 9.26
CA ASP A 350 0.66 -14.65 9.31
C ASP A 350 0.55 -13.13 9.05
N ARG A 351 1.22 -12.68 7.98
CA ARG A 351 1.27 -11.28 7.50
C ARG A 351 1.08 -11.24 5.99
N ALA A 352 0.69 -10.09 5.49
CA ALA A 352 0.71 -9.83 4.06
C ALA A 352 2.16 -9.81 3.56
N ILE A 353 2.46 -10.60 2.52
CA ILE A 353 3.76 -10.63 1.86
C ILE A 353 3.60 -9.91 0.53
N SER A 354 4.36 -8.84 0.36
CA SER A 354 4.22 -7.88 -0.72
C SER A 354 5.41 -7.92 -1.67
N TYR A 355 5.11 -7.73 -2.94
CA TYR A 355 6.06 -7.40 -4.00
C TYR A 355 5.68 -6.01 -4.51
N ASP A 356 6.11 -4.98 -3.79
CA ASP A 356 5.65 -3.61 -3.97
C ASP A 356 6.51 -2.78 -4.92
N GLU A 357 7.58 -3.37 -5.48
CA GLU A 357 8.36 -2.72 -6.53
C GLU A 357 9.07 -3.72 -7.44
N THR A 358 8.83 -3.59 -8.76
CA THR A 358 9.67 -4.08 -9.85
C THR A 358 9.68 -3.04 -10.97
N GLY A 359 10.52 -3.21 -12.03
CA GLY A 359 10.52 -2.23 -13.13
C GLY A 359 11.85 -2.12 -13.87
N PHE A 360 12.76 -3.12 -13.71
CA PHE A 360 14.11 -3.07 -14.26
C PHE A 360 14.42 -4.27 -15.18
N LEU A 361 13.38 -4.85 -15.83
CA LEU A 361 13.51 -6.00 -16.73
C LEU A 361 13.36 -5.63 -18.22
N GLY A 362 13.57 -4.35 -18.58
CA GLY A 362 13.37 -3.85 -19.94
C GLY A 362 11.88 -3.59 -20.25
N HIS A 363 11.54 -3.45 -21.53
CA HIS A 363 10.24 -2.94 -21.97
C HIS A 363 9.21 -4.02 -22.30
N ASP A 364 9.53 -5.32 -22.11
CA ASP A 364 8.62 -6.41 -22.42
C ASP A 364 7.59 -6.62 -21.30
N ASP A 365 6.34 -6.38 -21.60
CA ASP A 365 5.20 -6.59 -20.68
C ASP A 365 5.11 -8.03 -20.16
N ASP A 366 5.54 -9.04 -20.94
CA ASP A 366 5.50 -10.44 -20.54
C ASP A 366 6.34 -10.72 -19.29
N ALA A 367 7.45 -9.99 -19.09
CA ALA A 367 8.29 -10.14 -17.91
C ALA A 367 7.52 -9.78 -16.63
N TYR A 368 6.85 -8.63 -16.62
CA TYR A 368 6.11 -8.12 -15.45
C TYR A 368 4.83 -8.92 -15.22
N ARG A 369 4.09 -9.28 -16.27
CA ARG A 369 2.93 -10.16 -16.15
C ARG A 369 3.32 -11.50 -15.49
N ARG A 370 4.40 -12.14 -15.96
CA ARG A 370 4.88 -13.42 -15.41
C ARG A 370 5.32 -13.29 -13.95
N GLN A 371 6.00 -12.20 -13.58
CA GLN A 371 6.32 -11.91 -12.18
C GLN A 371 5.06 -11.84 -11.32
N ALA A 372 4.05 -11.08 -11.77
CA ALA A 372 2.79 -10.92 -11.06
C ALA A 372 2.09 -12.29 -10.84
N TRP A 373 1.92 -13.07 -11.88
CA TRP A 373 1.28 -14.38 -11.78
C TRP A 373 2.07 -15.34 -10.88
N ASN A 374 3.38 -15.43 -11.04
CA ASN A 374 4.23 -16.28 -10.21
C ASN A 374 4.14 -15.91 -8.73
N PHE A 375 4.23 -14.62 -8.41
CA PHE A 375 4.22 -14.15 -7.03
C PHE A 375 2.84 -14.31 -6.38
N MET A 376 1.79 -13.86 -7.05
CA MET A 376 0.44 -13.89 -6.51
C MET A 376 -0.09 -15.32 -6.36
N LEU A 377 0.20 -16.21 -7.31
CA LEU A 377 -0.18 -17.63 -7.22
C LEU A 377 0.73 -18.47 -6.30
N SER A 378 1.74 -17.84 -5.68
CA SER A 378 2.49 -18.41 -4.55
C SER A 378 1.92 -17.99 -3.20
N GLY A 379 0.85 -17.16 -3.16
CA GLY A 379 0.23 -16.64 -1.93
C GLY A 379 0.64 -15.20 -1.60
N GLY A 380 1.19 -14.45 -2.56
CA GLY A 380 1.47 -13.03 -2.41
C GLY A 380 0.22 -12.19 -2.23
N SER A 381 0.36 -11.07 -1.54
CA SER A 381 -0.75 -10.18 -1.15
C SER A 381 -0.83 -8.92 -2.01
N VAL A 382 0.32 -8.41 -2.45
CA VAL A 382 0.50 -7.17 -3.22
C VAL A 382 1.43 -7.43 -4.39
N PHE A 383 1.15 -6.82 -5.53
CA PHE A 383 2.07 -6.72 -6.66
C PHE A 383 2.02 -5.32 -7.26
N ASP A 384 3.18 -4.66 -7.37
CA ASP A 384 3.36 -3.39 -8.07
C ASP A 384 4.53 -3.46 -9.07
N SER A 385 4.28 -2.97 -10.26
CA SER A 385 5.29 -2.74 -11.29
C SER A 385 5.38 -1.26 -11.58
N LEU A 386 6.59 -0.68 -11.52
CA LEU A 386 6.83 0.66 -12.01
C LEU A 386 6.44 0.75 -13.48
N ASP A 387 5.52 1.66 -13.79
CA ASP A 387 4.95 1.87 -15.12
C ASP A 387 5.47 3.20 -15.68
N TYR A 388 6.51 3.09 -16.48
CA TYR A 388 7.18 4.26 -17.07
C TYR A 388 6.38 4.91 -18.22
N SER A 389 5.17 4.40 -18.52
CA SER A 389 4.24 5.05 -19.44
C SER A 389 3.42 6.19 -18.80
N PHE A 390 3.44 6.30 -17.47
CA PHE A 390 2.91 7.44 -16.74
C PHE A 390 3.99 8.50 -16.58
N THR A 391 3.84 9.61 -17.28
CA THR A 391 4.79 10.74 -17.23
C THR A 391 4.03 12.06 -17.20
N PRO A 392 4.64 13.18 -16.75
CA PRO A 392 4.01 14.49 -16.86
C PRO A 392 3.57 14.80 -18.28
N GLY A 393 2.28 15.05 -18.48
CA GLY A 393 1.62 15.22 -19.79
C GLY A 393 1.01 13.95 -20.39
N HIS A 394 1.35 12.77 -19.85
CA HIS A 394 0.81 11.46 -20.23
C HIS A 394 0.38 10.67 -19.00
N GLU A 395 -0.30 11.32 -18.07
CA GLU A 395 -0.75 10.71 -16.81
C GLU A 395 -1.91 9.72 -17.00
N ASP A 396 -2.34 9.48 -18.22
CA ASP A 396 -3.19 8.34 -18.60
C ASP A 396 -2.40 7.07 -18.95
N GLY A 397 -1.07 7.11 -18.78
CA GLY A 397 -0.21 5.95 -19.05
C GLY A 397 -0.09 5.61 -20.53
N THR A 398 -0.05 6.62 -21.39
CA THR A 398 0.04 6.45 -22.85
C THR A 398 1.41 6.83 -23.44
N ASP A 399 2.38 7.19 -22.59
CA ASP A 399 3.75 7.47 -23.03
C ASP A 399 4.51 6.14 -23.28
N LEU A 400 4.56 5.73 -24.54
CA LEU A 400 5.22 4.48 -24.92
C LEU A 400 6.66 4.70 -25.43
N GLU A 401 7.16 5.93 -25.39
CA GLU A 401 8.56 6.21 -25.70
C GLU A 401 9.45 5.70 -24.55
N PRO A 402 10.62 5.10 -24.86
CA PRO A 402 11.53 4.62 -23.82
C PRO A 402 11.83 5.71 -22.80
N ASN A 403 11.51 5.46 -21.53
CA ASN A 403 11.61 6.44 -20.45
C ASN A 403 12.55 6.02 -19.30
N GLY A 404 12.89 4.74 -19.19
CA GLY A 404 13.67 4.23 -18.08
C GLY A 404 14.11 2.79 -18.29
N PRO A 405 14.56 2.11 -17.24
CA PRO A 405 15.07 0.74 -17.32
C PRO A 405 13.96 -0.32 -17.45
N GLY A 406 12.70 0.08 -17.29
CA GLY A 406 11.53 -0.81 -17.29
C GLY A 406 10.52 -0.49 -18.38
N GLY A 407 9.41 -1.19 -18.31
CA GLY A 407 8.28 -1.08 -19.23
C GLY A 407 7.09 -0.37 -18.61
N GLY A 408 5.93 -0.88 -18.95
CA GLY A 408 4.64 -0.32 -18.58
C GLY A 408 3.87 0.09 -19.82
N SER A 409 2.59 -0.23 -19.83
CA SER A 409 1.72 0.05 -20.97
C SER A 409 0.25 -0.16 -20.59
N PRO A 410 -0.69 0.39 -21.37
CA PRO A 410 -2.10 0.02 -21.23
C PRO A 410 -2.34 -1.49 -21.41
N ALA A 411 -1.52 -2.17 -22.24
CA ALA A 411 -1.61 -3.62 -22.46
C ALA A 411 -1.20 -4.39 -21.18
N LEU A 412 -0.11 -4.01 -20.51
CA LEU A 412 0.30 -4.63 -19.24
C LEU A 412 -0.78 -4.45 -18.18
N ARG A 413 -1.32 -3.24 -18.02
CA ARG A 413 -2.39 -2.97 -17.05
C ARG A 413 -3.64 -3.83 -17.32
N GLY A 414 -4.01 -3.99 -18.59
CA GLY A 414 -5.06 -4.92 -19.01
C GLY A 414 -4.76 -6.37 -18.62
N GLN A 415 -3.52 -6.84 -18.76
CA GLN A 415 -3.09 -8.18 -18.38
C GLN A 415 -3.06 -8.37 -16.85
N LEU A 416 -2.68 -7.35 -16.08
CA LEU A 416 -2.74 -7.39 -14.61
C LEU A 416 -4.20 -7.41 -14.11
N ARG A 417 -5.11 -6.73 -14.79
CA ARG A 417 -6.56 -6.85 -14.54
C ARG A 417 -7.06 -8.28 -14.75
N VAL A 418 -6.51 -9.03 -15.72
CA VAL A 418 -6.85 -10.46 -15.89
C VAL A 418 -6.50 -11.25 -14.64
N LEU A 419 -5.29 -11.06 -14.09
CA LEU A 419 -4.85 -11.70 -12.84
C LEU A 419 -5.76 -11.33 -11.67
N GLN A 420 -6.07 -10.05 -11.51
CA GLN A 420 -6.97 -9.58 -10.45
C GLN A 420 -8.36 -10.21 -10.56
N SER A 421 -8.93 -10.23 -11.78
CA SER A 421 -10.24 -10.85 -12.05
C SER A 421 -10.22 -12.36 -11.80
N PHE A 422 -9.13 -13.03 -12.14
CA PHE A 422 -8.93 -14.46 -11.87
C PHE A 422 -8.97 -14.74 -10.37
N LEU A 423 -8.19 -14.00 -9.56
CA LEU A 423 -8.19 -14.15 -8.11
C LEU A 423 -9.54 -13.81 -7.48
N GLN A 424 -10.21 -12.73 -7.92
CA GLN A 424 -11.53 -12.35 -7.45
C GLN A 424 -12.63 -13.37 -7.78
N SER A 425 -12.42 -14.22 -8.80
CA SER A 425 -13.35 -15.30 -9.17
C SER A 425 -13.28 -16.51 -8.23
N MET A 426 -12.35 -16.50 -7.26
CA MET A 426 -12.07 -17.59 -6.31
C MET A 426 -12.45 -17.17 -4.89
N SER A 427 -12.58 -18.14 -3.98
CA SER A 427 -12.76 -17.89 -2.53
C SER A 427 -11.40 -17.55 -1.91
N LEU A 428 -10.87 -16.36 -2.21
CA LEU A 428 -9.49 -15.95 -1.96
C LEU A 428 -8.99 -16.25 -0.53
N VAL A 429 -9.84 -16.07 0.48
CA VAL A 429 -9.48 -16.30 1.89
C VAL A 429 -9.31 -17.77 2.25
N ASP A 430 -9.90 -18.67 1.47
CA ASP A 430 -9.83 -20.12 1.71
C ASP A 430 -8.64 -20.76 0.97
N LEU A 431 -8.00 -20.01 0.08
CA LEU A 431 -6.86 -20.48 -0.71
C LEU A 431 -5.56 -20.34 0.06
N GLN A 432 -4.73 -21.39 -0.02
CA GLN A 432 -3.39 -21.43 0.55
C GLN A 432 -2.39 -21.98 -0.48
N PRO A 433 -1.10 -21.62 -0.39
CA PRO A 433 -0.04 -22.20 -1.21
C PRO A 433 -0.03 -23.73 -1.10
N ASP A 434 0.02 -24.41 -2.22
CA ASP A 434 -0.09 -25.86 -2.32
C ASP A 434 1.01 -26.45 -3.20
N SER A 435 1.87 -27.27 -2.61
CA SER A 435 2.94 -27.98 -3.29
C SER A 435 2.60 -29.46 -3.59
N HIS A 436 1.38 -29.90 -3.31
CA HIS A 436 0.99 -31.31 -3.37
C HIS A 436 0.05 -31.64 -4.52
N THR A 437 -0.87 -30.73 -4.86
CA THR A 437 -1.91 -30.98 -5.88
C THR A 437 -1.31 -31.24 -7.26
N VAL A 438 -0.35 -30.42 -7.72
CA VAL A 438 0.35 -30.68 -8.99
C VAL A 438 1.49 -31.68 -8.76
N ARG A 439 1.31 -32.91 -9.25
CA ARG A 439 2.31 -33.97 -9.17
C ARG A 439 3.34 -33.88 -10.28
N HIS A 440 2.92 -33.41 -11.44
CA HIS A 440 3.76 -33.21 -12.63
C HIS A 440 3.16 -32.18 -13.56
N ALA A 441 4.00 -31.39 -14.18
CA ALA A 441 3.64 -30.47 -15.27
C ALA A 441 4.77 -30.46 -16.30
N SER A 442 4.48 -30.97 -17.50
CA SER A 442 5.50 -31.20 -18.53
C SER A 442 6.03 -29.88 -19.09
N GLY A 443 7.34 -29.63 -18.91
CA GLY A 443 8.07 -28.53 -19.54
C GLY A 443 7.78 -27.13 -18.96
N VAL A 444 7.06 -27.02 -17.84
CA VAL A 444 6.65 -25.77 -17.21
C VAL A 444 6.83 -25.80 -15.69
N ALA A 445 6.94 -24.61 -15.07
CA ALA A 445 6.84 -24.48 -13.62
C ALA A 445 5.39 -24.23 -13.21
N ALA A 446 4.95 -24.84 -12.10
CA ALA A 446 3.59 -24.68 -11.60
C ALA A 446 3.59 -23.90 -10.28
N ARG A 447 2.62 -22.98 -10.12
CA ARG A 447 2.26 -22.32 -8.86
C ARG A 447 0.81 -22.62 -8.54
N VAL A 448 0.51 -22.95 -7.30
CA VAL A 448 -0.81 -23.42 -6.91
C VAL A 448 -1.27 -22.76 -5.64
N LEU A 449 -2.46 -22.22 -5.66
CA LEU A 449 -3.26 -21.91 -4.48
C LEU A 449 -4.44 -22.85 -4.45
N SER A 450 -4.73 -23.45 -3.31
CA SER A 450 -5.86 -24.38 -3.19
C SER A 450 -6.66 -24.20 -1.91
N ASN A 451 -7.95 -24.46 -2.00
CA ASN A 451 -8.81 -24.94 -0.94
C ASN A 451 -9.07 -26.44 -1.25
N PRO A 452 -8.30 -27.37 -0.63
CA PRO A 452 -8.26 -28.75 -1.06
C PRO A 452 -9.64 -29.39 -1.15
N GLY A 453 -9.93 -30.02 -2.28
CA GLY A 453 -11.22 -30.65 -2.53
C GLY A 453 -12.35 -29.69 -2.95
N GLN A 454 -12.11 -28.38 -3.03
CA GLN A 454 -13.11 -27.38 -3.41
C GLN A 454 -12.66 -26.55 -4.62
N GLU A 455 -11.55 -25.81 -4.49
CA GLU A 455 -11.07 -24.90 -5.51
C GLU A 455 -9.54 -24.96 -5.64
N TYR A 456 -9.06 -24.80 -6.89
CA TYR A 456 -7.63 -24.77 -7.20
C TYR A 456 -7.38 -23.69 -8.23
N ALA A 457 -6.48 -22.77 -7.93
CA ALA A 457 -5.92 -21.78 -8.82
C ALA A 457 -4.49 -22.22 -9.18
N ILE A 458 -4.25 -22.58 -10.43
CA ILE A 458 -2.98 -23.10 -10.89
C ILE A 458 -2.45 -22.18 -11.99
N TYR A 459 -1.22 -21.73 -11.88
CA TYR A 459 -0.51 -21.02 -12.93
C TYR A 459 0.65 -21.88 -13.45
N LEU A 460 0.72 -22.03 -14.75
CA LEU A 460 1.82 -22.70 -15.44
C LEU A 460 2.70 -21.64 -16.09
N ASP A 461 3.95 -21.52 -15.67
CA ASP A 461 4.92 -20.60 -16.23
C ASP A 461 5.82 -21.32 -17.23
N GLY A 462 5.74 -20.94 -18.49
CA GLY A 462 6.46 -21.52 -19.60
C GLY A 462 5.66 -21.47 -20.90
N ASN A 463 5.89 -22.44 -21.77
CA ASN A 463 5.19 -22.58 -23.06
C ASN A 463 4.55 -23.97 -23.15
N GLY A 464 3.37 -24.06 -23.78
CA GLY A 464 2.61 -25.28 -23.92
C GLY A 464 2.52 -25.80 -25.36
N PRO A 465 1.80 -26.91 -25.57
CA PRO A 465 0.88 -27.53 -24.60
C PRO A 465 1.62 -28.31 -23.51
N SER A 466 1.00 -28.43 -22.33
CA SER A 466 1.55 -29.14 -21.17
C SER A 466 0.56 -30.19 -20.66
N GLU A 467 1.06 -31.37 -20.35
CA GLU A 467 0.35 -32.39 -19.61
C GLU A 467 0.52 -32.10 -18.11
N VAL A 468 -0.60 -31.96 -17.38
CA VAL A 468 -0.61 -31.64 -15.96
C VAL A 468 -1.28 -32.77 -15.18
N MET A 469 -0.52 -33.43 -14.32
CA MET A 469 -1.01 -34.48 -13.43
C MET A 469 -1.37 -33.86 -12.07
N LEU A 470 -2.64 -33.94 -11.69
CA LEU A 470 -3.20 -33.43 -10.46
C LEU A 470 -3.63 -34.57 -9.54
N ASP A 471 -3.33 -34.47 -8.24
CA ASP A 471 -3.88 -35.34 -7.22
C ASP A 471 -5.16 -34.70 -6.67
N LEU A 472 -6.29 -35.28 -6.98
CA LEU A 472 -7.60 -34.70 -6.65
C LEU A 472 -8.46 -35.71 -5.86
N PRO A 473 -9.24 -35.26 -4.85
CA PRO A 473 -10.27 -36.07 -4.23
C PRO A 473 -11.35 -36.52 -5.23
N GLU A 474 -12.13 -37.55 -4.85
CA GLU A 474 -13.33 -37.92 -5.61
C GLU A 474 -14.28 -36.73 -5.72
N GLY A 475 -14.87 -36.51 -6.91
CA GLY A 475 -15.83 -35.42 -7.13
C GLY A 475 -16.15 -35.17 -8.60
N GLN A 476 -17.03 -34.20 -8.81
CA GLN A 476 -17.26 -33.58 -10.10
C GLN A 476 -16.52 -32.25 -10.16
N TYR A 477 -15.82 -31.99 -11.25
CA TYR A 477 -14.99 -30.80 -11.40
C TYR A 477 -15.30 -30.06 -12.70
N SER A 478 -15.20 -28.73 -12.63
CA SER A 478 -15.16 -27.84 -13.78
C SER A 478 -13.76 -27.25 -13.89
N ALA A 479 -13.07 -27.48 -14.99
CA ALA A 479 -11.75 -26.97 -15.30
C ALA A 479 -11.85 -25.92 -16.40
N VAL A 480 -11.30 -24.71 -16.17
CA VAL A 480 -11.27 -23.60 -17.13
C VAL A 480 -9.84 -23.12 -17.27
N TRP A 481 -9.29 -23.26 -18.45
CA TRP A 481 -8.00 -22.73 -18.84
C TRP A 481 -8.15 -21.27 -19.26
N VAL A 482 -7.47 -20.38 -18.58
CA VAL A 482 -7.60 -18.93 -18.78
C VAL A 482 -6.32 -18.37 -19.38
N ASN A 483 -6.45 -17.70 -20.49
CA ASN A 483 -5.39 -16.95 -21.13
C ASN A 483 -4.95 -15.77 -20.25
N THR A 484 -3.70 -15.73 -19.84
CA THR A 484 -3.20 -14.70 -18.91
C THR A 484 -3.04 -13.31 -19.52
N LYS A 485 -3.12 -13.20 -20.87
CA LYS A 485 -3.07 -11.90 -21.58
C LYS A 485 -4.46 -11.33 -21.82
N THR A 486 -5.41 -12.19 -22.20
CA THR A 486 -6.73 -11.73 -22.67
C THR A 486 -7.86 -11.96 -21.66
N GLY A 487 -7.65 -12.89 -20.71
CA GLY A 487 -8.70 -13.34 -19.78
C GLY A 487 -9.72 -14.30 -20.42
N SER A 488 -9.57 -14.65 -21.69
CA SER A 488 -10.45 -15.60 -22.35
C SER A 488 -10.31 -17.01 -21.79
N ALA A 489 -11.39 -17.78 -21.83
CA ALA A 489 -11.37 -19.22 -21.57
C ALA A 489 -10.94 -19.93 -22.86
N ASP A 490 -9.67 -20.32 -22.95
CA ASP A 490 -9.12 -21.01 -24.13
C ASP A 490 -9.58 -22.47 -24.22
N LYS A 491 -9.89 -23.09 -23.06
CA LYS A 491 -10.48 -24.43 -22.97
C LYS A 491 -11.28 -24.58 -21.69
N SER A 492 -12.41 -25.29 -21.78
CA SER A 492 -13.22 -25.64 -20.61
C SER A 492 -13.65 -27.10 -20.71
N GLU A 493 -13.61 -27.81 -19.59
CA GLU A 493 -14.05 -29.20 -19.53
C GLU A 493 -14.66 -29.52 -18.15
N ASN A 494 -15.68 -30.38 -18.12
CA ASN A 494 -16.24 -30.95 -16.91
C ASN A 494 -15.94 -32.42 -16.86
N PHE A 495 -15.57 -32.93 -15.69
CA PHE A 495 -15.28 -34.36 -15.54
C PHE A 495 -15.67 -34.88 -14.16
N ARG A 496 -16.02 -36.16 -14.09
CA ARG A 496 -16.11 -36.91 -12.85
C ARG A 496 -14.77 -37.62 -12.56
N HIS A 497 -14.34 -37.56 -11.32
CA HIS A 497 -13.11 -38.17 -10.85
C HIS A 497 -13.39 -39.06 -9.64
N SER A 498 -12.73 -40.21 -9.58
CA SER A 498 -12.88 -41.22 -8.49
C SER A 498 -11.84 -41.07 -7.38
N GLY A 499 -11.04 -40.03 -7.41
CA GLY A 499 -9.91 -39.79 -6.50
C GLY A 499 -8.56 -40.25 -7.06
N GLY A 500 -7.47 -39.66 -6.56
CA GLY A 500 -6.09 -39.93 -6.99
C GLY A 500 -5.64 -39.06 -8.16
N ASN A 501 -4.77 -39.60 -9.03
CA ASN A 501 -4.18 -38.84 -10.12
C ASN A 501 -5.15 -38.61 -11.28
N LYS A 502 -5.28 -37.35 -11.70
CA LYS A 502 -6.01 -36.91 -12.89
C LYS A 502 -5.05 -36.17 -13.81
N VAL A 503 -4.99 -36.58 -15.06
CA VAL A 503 -4.24 -35.86 -16.10
C VAL A 503 -5.17 -34.93 -16.85
N LEU A 504 -4.75 -33.67 -16.97
CA LEU A 504 -5.38 -32.67 -17.83
C LEU A 504 -4.38 -32.18 -18.86
N GLN A 505 -4.86 -31.95 -20.08
CA GLN A 505 -4.07 -31.40 -21.18
C GLN A 505 -4.41 -29.93 -21.36
N SER A 506 -3.42 -29.02 -21.22
CA SER A 506 -3.62 -27.61 -21.52
C SER A 506 -3.87 -27.37 -23.01
N PRO A 507 -4.47 -26.24 -23.39
CA PRO A 507 -4.36 -25.75 -24.77
C PRO A 507 -2.91 -25.33 -25.08
N GLU A 508 -2.65 -24.93 -26.33
CA GLU A 508 -1.43 -24.23 -26.71
C GLU A 508 -1.35 -22.87 -25.99
N PHE A 509 -0.18 -22.50 -25.48
CA PHE A 509 0.05 -21.20 -24.85
C PHE A 509 1.52 -20.76 -24.91
N GLN A 510 1.74 -19.46 -24.74
CA GLN A 510 3.07 -18.86 -24.65
C GLN A 510 3.16 -17.97 -23.41
N ASN A 511 4.28 -18.06 -22.70
CA ASN A 511 4.62 -17.23 -21.55
C ASN A 511 3.57 -17.27 -20.41
N GLY A 512 2.96 -18.45 -20.22
CA GLY A 512 2.09 -18.76 -19.09
C GLY A 512 0.60 -18.86 -19.40
N ILE A 513 -0.05 -19.78 -18.69
CA ILE A 513 -1.51 -20.00 -18.70
C ILE A 513 -1.99 -20.30 -17.29
N ALA A 514 -3.24 -19.93 -16.97
CA ALA A 514 -3.86 -20.25 -15.69
C ALA A 514 -4.95 -21.30 -15.84
N LEU A 515 -5.09 -22.17 -14.82
CA LEU A 515 -6.18 -23.13 -14.71
C LEU A 515 -6.97 -22.82 -13.44
N ARG A 516 -8.25 -22.56 -13.61
CA ARG A 516 -9.22 -22.55 -12.52
C ARG A 516 -9.95 -23.86 -12.46
N LEU A 517 -9.81 -24.60 -11.37
CA LEU A 517 -10.49 -25.84 -11.13
C LEU A 517 -11.42 -25.71 -9.91
N LYS A 518 -12.71 -26.00 -10.10
CA LYS A 518 -13.72 -25.96 -9.05
C LYS A 518 -14.45 -27.29 -8.97
N ARG A 519 -14.67 -27.75 -7.74
CA ARG A 519 -15.57 -28.87 -7.49
C ARG A 519 -17.01 -28.39 -7.61
N SER A 520 -17.80 -29.04 -8.44
CA SER A 520 -19.22 -28.79 -8.53
C SER A 520 -19.92 -29.30 -7.27
N ALA A 521 -20.95 -28.60 -6.81
CA ALA A 521 -21.83 -29.14 -5.78
C ALA A 521 -22.45 -30.46 -6.30
N PRO A 522 -22.67 -31.45 -5.41
CA PRO A 522 -23.24 -32.75 -5.79
C PRO A 522 -24.65 -32.63 -6.34
#